data_2e6716cc121c9e6c5a763517a3c67d20
#
_entry.id   2e6716cc121c9e6c5a763517a3c67d20
#
_cell.length_a   1.000
_cell.length_b   1.000
_cell.length_c   1.000
_cell.angle_alpha   90.00
_cell.angle_beta   90.00
_cell.angle_gamma   90.00
#
_symmetry.space_group_name_H-M   'P 1'
#
loop_
_entity.id
_entity.type
_entity.pdbx_description
1 polymer ?
#
loop_
_entity_poly.entity_id
_entity_poly.type
_entity_poly.pdbx_seq_one_letter_code
_entity_poly.pdbx_strand_id
1 'polypeptide(L)'
;MTETLLIELLTEELPPKALNNLGNHFAASIAEGLEKALLIDGVAEYTAYASPRRLAVQVKNVKAVQADQQVVKKGPAVASGMKDGAPTKALEGFARGAGAAIEDLKVIHDGKQEVFAYEYTQTGKPLGELLEDIINQAVKKLPIPKVMRWGSSTFTFVRPVHGLIVLHGSSVVDASVLGLQSGNTTLGHRFLSSGAVAIAHADDYAEQLRQAGKVMASFAERKATIQTALNEQAGRLNATVAADEALLDEVTALVE
;
A
#
# COMPACT_ATOMS: atom_id res chain seq x y z
N MET A 1 17.23 5.80 -6.37
CA MET A 1 16.25 6.70 -7.03
C MET A 1 14.93 6.53 -6.31
N THR A 2 14.20 7.60 -6.16
CA THR A 2 12.84 7.60 -5.59
C THR A 2 11.87 8.09 -6.65
N GLU A 3 10.71 7.45 -6.73
CA GLU A 3 9.63 7.79 -7.67
C GLU A 3 8.28 7.73 -6.96
N THR A 4 7.25 8.23 -7.59
CA THR A 4 5.87 8.03 -7.14
C THR A 4 5.47 6.57 -7.40
N LEU A 5 4.90 5.91 -6.39
CA LEU A 5 4.26 4.62 -6.51
C LEU A 5 2.76 4.82 -6.68
N LEU A 6 2.18 4.20 -7.69
CA LEU A 6 0.73 4.09 -7.90
C LEU A 6 0.30 2.65 -7.75
N ILE A 7 -0.74 2.40 -6.95
CA ILE A 7 -1.43 1.12 -6.87
C ILE A 7 -2.92 1.37 -7.08
N GLU A 8 -3.54 0.65 -8.02
CA GLU A 8 -5.00 0.66 -8.24
C GLU A 8 -5.55 -0.75 -8.25
N LEU A 9 -6.65 -0.97 -7.55
CA LEU A 9 -7.56 -2.11 -7.72
C LEU A 9 -8.81 -1.62 -8.44
N LEU A 10 -9.05 -2.12 -9.66
CA LEU A 10 -10.28 -1.91 -10.40
C LEU A 10 -11.27 -3.02 -10.03
N THR A 11 -12.46 -2.63 -9.57
CA THR A 11 -13.45 -3.57 -9.00
C THR A 11 -14.83 -3.40 -9.66
N GLU A 12 -15.78 -4.28 -9.32
CA GLU A 12 -17.21 -3.96 -9.44
C GLU A 12 -17.62 -2.96 -8.34
N GLU A 13 -18.85 -2.44 -8.41
CA GLU A 13 -19.31 -1.34 -7.56
C GLU A 13 -19.16 -1.66 -6.07
N LEU A 14 -18.31 -0.89 -5.41
CA LEU A 14 -18.05 -0.98 -3.98
C LEU A 14 -19.25 -0.43 -3.17
N PRO A 15 -19.45 -0.90 -1.94
CA PRO A 15 -20.56 -0.42 -1.12
C PRO A 15 -20.45 1.09 -0.86
N PRO A 16 -21.44 1.92 -1.26
CA PRO A 16 -21.34 3.38 -1.19
C PRO A 16 -21.00 3.92 0.21
N LYS A 17 -21.67 3.41 1.23
CA LYS A 17 -21.46 3.82 2.63
C LYS A 17 -20.05 3.49 3.17
N ALA A 18 -19.36 2.54 2.55
CA ALA A 18 -18.01 2.14 2.97
C ALA A 18 -16.91 2.74 2.07
N LEU A 19 -17.24 3.27 0.90
CA LEU A 19 -16.30 3.60 -0.15
C LEU A 19 -15.15 4.50 0.33
N ASN A 20 -15.48 5.65 0.92
CA ASN A 20 -14.48 6.60 1.41
C ASN A 20 -13.58 5.97 2.48
N ASN A 21 -14.17 5.22 3.40
CA ASN A 21 -13.45 4.52 4.45
C ASN A 21 -12.52 3.42 3.88
N LEU A 22 -12.99 2.65 2.90
CA LEU A 22 -12.17 1.64 2.22
C LEU A 22 -10.96 2.27 1.50
N GLY A 23 -11.18 3.38 0.78
CA GLY A 23 -10.11 4.11 0.10
C GLY A 23 -9.04 4.61 1.06
N ASN A 24 -9.45 5.25 2.15
CA ASN A 24 -8.52 5.78 3.15
C ASN A 24 -7.75 4.66 3.87
N HIS A 25 -8.42 3.55 4.24
CA HIS A 25 -7.75 2.41 4.87
C HIS A 25 -6.80 1.70 3.92
N PHE A 26 -7.16 1.55 2.66
CA PHE A 26 -6.28 0.98 1.65
C PHE A 26 -5.00 1.80 1.52
N ALA A 27 -5.13 3.11 1.31
CA ALA A 27 -4.01 4.02 1.17
C ALA A 27 -3.11 4.06 2.41
N ALA A 28 -3.70 4.20 3.59
CA ALA A 28 -2.96 4.22 4.86
C ALA A 28 -2.21 2.89 5.12
N SER A 29 -2.84 1.75 4.80
CA SER A 29 -2.20 0.44 4.99
C SER A 29 -1.03 0.21 4.03
N ILE A 30 -1.12 0.69 2.79
CA ILE A 30 0.01 0.67 1.84
C ILE A 30 1.14 1.56 2.34
N ALA A 31 0.83 2.81 2.74
CA ALA A 31 1.81 3.76 3.26
C ALA A 31 2.55 3.18 4.48
N GLU A 32 1.82 2.64 5.46
CA GLU A 32 2.38 1.96 6.64
C GLU A 32 3.28 0.78 6.25
N GLY A 33 2.86 0.00 5.26
CA GLY A 33 3.64 -1.13 4.75
C GLY A 33 4.98 -0.71 4.14
N LEU A 34 4.98 0.37 3.36
CA LEU A 34 6.19 0.93 2.75
C LEU A 34 7.14 1.54 3.78
N GLU A 35 6.60 2.24 4.79
CA GLU A 35 7.38 2.77 5.92
C GLU A 35 8.07 1.63 6.70
N LYS A 36 7.33 0.59 7.08
CA LYS A 36 7.87 -0.59 7.78
C LYS A 36 8.91 -1.34 6.96
N ALA A 37 8.77 -1.33 5.64
CA ALA A 37 9.73 -1.91 4.72
C ALA A 37 10.93 -0.99 4.45
N LEU A 38 11.03 0.20 5.07
CA LEU A 38 12.09 1.20 4.86
C LEU A 38 12.26 1.63 3.40
N LEU A 39 11.15 1.60 2.67
CA LEU A 39 11.07 2.08 1.27
C LEU A 39 10.76 3.57 1.19
N ILE A 40 10.51 4.21 2.32
CA ILE A 40 10.25 5.66 2.46
C ILE A 40 11.10 6.18 3.61
N ASP A 41 11.62 7.40 3.47
CA ASP A 41 12.29 8.10 4.54
C ASP A 41 11.29 8.97 5.33
N GLY A 42 11.10 8.65 6.60
CA GLY A 42 10.16 9.36 7.48
C GLY A 42 8.70 8.93 7.28
N VAL A 43 7.78 9.90 7.28
CA VAL A 43 6.34 9.66 7.14
C VAL A 43 5.95 9.70 5.66
N ALA A 44 5.16 8.74 5.23
CA ALA A 44 4.70 8.65 3.85
C ALA A 44 3.76 9.79 3.48
N GLU A 45 4.07 10.48 2.38
CA GLU A 45 3.14 11.40 1.73
C GLU A 45 2.35 10.64 0.67
N TYR A 46 1.03 10.57 0.85
CA TYR A 46 0.18 9.82 -0.07
C TYR A 46 -1.16 10.50 -0.35
N THR A 47 -1.76 10.16 -1.49
CA THR A 47 -3.09 10.55 -1.89
C THR A 47 -3.95 9.30 -2.07
N ALA A 48 -5.07 9.25 -1.34
CA ALA A 48 -6.06 8.19 -1.49
C ALA A 48 -7.08 8.53 -2.59
N TYR A 49 -7.41 7.54 -3.40
CA TYR A 49 -8.44 7.63 -4.42
C TYR A 49 -9.48 6.53 -4.21
N ALA A 50 -10.75 6.92 -4.30
CA ALA A 50 -11.87 5.98 -4.22
C ALA A 50 -13.01 6.45 -5.12
N SER A 51 -13.36 5.65 -6.10
CA SER A 51 -14.57 5.82 -6.92
C SER A 51 -15.41 4.53 -6.84
N PRO A 52 -16.66 4.52 -7.30
CA PRO A 52 -17.53 3.35 -7.17
C PRO A 52 -16.87 2.03 -7.55
N ARG A 53 -15.99 2.03 -8.52
CA ARG A 53 -15.35 0.81 -9.05
C ARG A 53 -13.83 0.75 -8.88
N ARG A 54 -13.24 1.53 -7.95
CA ARG A 54 -11.79 1.49 -7.71
C ARG A 54 -11.36 1.97 -6.34
N LEU A 55 -10.29 1.38 -5.88
CA LEU A 55 -9.47 1.88 -4.78
C LEU A 55 -8.07 2.11 -5.30
N ALA A 56 -7.51 3.28 -5.08
CA ALA A 56 -6.13 3.53 -5.49
C ALA A 56 -5.39 4.42 -4.49
N VAL A 57 -4.07 4.40 -4.58
CA VAL A 57 -3.18 5.24 -3.80
C VAL A 57 -1.98 5.66 -4.65
N GLN A 58 -1.63 6.93 -4.57
CA GLN A 58 -0.31 7.43 -4.96
C GLN A 58 0.51 7.69 -3.71
N VAL A 59 1.74 7.18 -3.66
CA VAL A 59 2.68 7.43 -2.56
C VAL A 59 3.93 8.06 -3.15
N LYS A 60 4.32 9.21 -2.62
CA LYS A 60 5.48 9.98 -3.11
C LYS A 60 6.79 9.42 -2.57
N ASN A 61 7.87 9.67 -3.31
CA ASN A 61 9.25 9.41 -2.87
C ASN A 61 9.54 7.97 -2.43
N VAL A 62 8.93 6.98 -3.07
CA VAL A 62 9.16 5.56 -2.79
C VAL A 62 10.48 5.12 -3.42
N LYS A 63 11.33 4.44 -2.63
CA LYS A 63 12.62 3.92 -3.08
C LYS A 63 12.44 2.67 -3.95
N ALA A 64 13.26 2.54 -4.99
CA ALA A 64 13.32 1.34 -5.82
C ALA A 64 13.95 0.14 -5.09
N VAL A 65 14.79 0.40 -4.09
CA VAL A 65 15.49 -0.60 -3.27
C VAL A 65 15.48 -0.13 -1.82
N GLN A 66 15.19 -1.04 -0.91
CA GLN A 66 15.27 -0.84 0.53
C GLN A 66 16.71 -0.45 0.92
N ALA A 67 16.86 0.43 1.91
CA ALA A 67 18.19 0.74 2.42
C ALA A 67 18.79 -0.49 3.14
N ASP A 68 20.11 -0.65 3.03
CA ASP A 68 20.84 -1.65 3.79
C ASP A 68 20.65 -1.41 5.29
N GLN A 69 20.49 -2.49 6.05
CA GLN A 69 20.23 -2.42 7.47
C GLN A 69 21.39 -3.04 8.25
N GLN A 70 21.84 -2.35 9.29
CA GLN A 70 22.72 -2.93 10.29
C GLN A 70 21.88 -3.78 11.25
N VAL A 71 22.09 -5.07 11.23
CA VAL A 71 21.37 -6.04 12.06
C VAL A 71 22.28 -6.58 13.15
N VAL A 72 21.81 -6.53 14.37
CA VAL A 72 22.49 -7.10 15.53
C VAL A 72 21.73 -8.31 16.03
N LYS A 73 22.23 -9.51 15.77
CA LYS A 73 21.70 -10.74 16.36
C LYS A 73 22.32 -10.94 17.74
N LYS A 74 21.48 -10.99 18.77
CA LYS A 74 21.92 -11.25 20.15
C LYS A 74 21.99 -12.75 20.42
N GLY A 75 23.08 -13.18 21.02
CA GLY A 75 23.37 -14.56 21.38
C GLY A 75 23.32 -14.81 22.89
N PRO A 76 23.98 -15.88 23.37
CA PRO A 76 24.04 -16.22 24.79
C PRO A 76 24.82 -15.17 25.59
N ALA A 77 24.53 -15.11 26.90
CA ALA A 77 25.33 -14.32 27.82
C ALA A 77 26.79 -14.77 27.84
N VAL A 78 27.72 -13.86 28.02
CA VAL A 78 29.16 -14.18 28.06
C VAL A 78 29.45 -15.24 29.10
N ALA A 79 28.82 -15.15 30.30
CA ALA A 79 28.98 -16.12 31.37
C ALA A 79 28.53 -17.58 31.02
N SER A 80 27.58 -17.71 30.07
CA SER A 80 27.09 -19.03 29.61
C SER A 80 27.66 -19.43 28.25
N GLY A 81 28.17 -18.46 27.48
CA GLY A 81 28.80 -18.69 26.18
C GLY A 81 30.25 -19.16 26.25
N MET A 82 30.95 -18.83 27.35
CA MET A 82 32.33 -19.28 27.61
C MET A 82 32.39 -20.09 28.88
N LYS A 83 33.21 -21.13 28.90
CA LYS A 83 33.52 -21.93 30.07
C LYS A 83 35.01 -22.30 30.05
N ASP A 84 35.71 -22.01 31.11
CA ASP A 84 37.16 -22.32 31.28
C ASP A 84 38.02 -21.81 30.10
N GLY A 85 37.64 -20.64 29.54
CA GLY A 85 38.31 -20.02 28.38
C GLY A 85 37.96 -20.62 27.02
N ALA A 86 37.05 -21.60 26.96
CA ALA A 86 36.60 -22.24 25.73
C ALA A 86 35.13 -21.92 25.41
N PRO A 87 34.74 -21.83 24.12
CA PRO A 87 33.35 -21.63 23.73
C PRO A 87 32.50 -22.87 24.13
N THR A 88 31.30 -22.57 24.59
CA THR A 88 30.32 -23.62 24.90
C THR A 88 29.53 -24.00 23.64
N LYS A 89 28.85 -25.17 23.72
CA LYS A 89 27.92 -25.59 22.63
C LYS A 89 26.85 -24.55 22.31
N ALA A 90 26.45 -23.74 23.32
CA ALA A 90 25.49 -22.66 23.13
C ALA A 90 26.06 -21.55 22.23
N LEU A 91 27.31 -21.14 22.45
CA LEU A 91 27.99 -20.14 21.64
C LEU A 91 28.27 -20.64 20.21
N GLU A 92 28.76 -21.90 20.12
CA GLU A 92 28.98 -22.55 18.83
C GLU A 92 27.69 -22.68 18.01
N GLY A 93 26.58 -23.07 18.66
CA GLY A 93 25.25 -23.13 18.04
C GLY A 93 24.75 -21.80 17.56
N PHE A 94 24.96 -20.73 18.35
CA PHE A 94 24.62 -19.36 17.95
C PHE A 94 25.46 -18.89 16.75
N ALA A 95 26.77 -19.04 16.78
CA ALA A 95 27.67 -18.66 15.69
C ALA A 95 27.28 -19.36 14.38
N ARG A 96 27.04 -20.68 14.44
CA ARG A 96 26.57 -21.48 13.29
C ARG A 96 25.22 -21.00 12.77
N GLY A 97 24.26 -20.72 13.66
CA GLY A 97 22.93 -20.20 13.30
C GLY A 97 22.94 -18.77 12.79
N ALA A 98 23.96 -17.99 13.14
CA ALA A 98 24.21 -16.66 12.61
C ALA A 98 24.97 -16.67 11.28
N GLY A 99 25.60 -17.79 10.91
CA GLY A 99 26.48 -17.89 9.75
C GLY A 99 27.83 -17.19 9.94
N ALA A 100 28.31 -17.09 11.19
CA ALA A 100 29.50 -16.34 11.59
C ALA A 100 30.54 -17.26 12.24
N ALA A 101 31.82 -16.87 12.20
CA ALA A 101 32.82 -17.47 13.06
C ALA A 101 32.71 -16.90 14.49
N ILE A 102 33.18 -17.65 15.49
CA ILE A 102 33.12 -17.18 16.90
C ILE A 102 33.95 -15.90 17.06
N GLU A 103 34.99 -15.76 16.31
CA GLU A 103 35.91 -14.60 16.29
C GLU A 103 35.24 -13.32 15.77
N ASP A 104 34.20 -13.44 14.96
CA ASP A 104 33.40 -12.32 14.42
C ASP A 104 32.35 -11.80 15.41
N LEU A 105 32.17 -12.54 16.54
CA LEU A 105 31.19 -12.15 17.54
C LEU A 105 31.76 -11.04 18.43
N LYS A 106 30.94 -10.03 18.67
CA LYS A 106 31.23 -8.95 19.60
C LYS A 106 30.53 -9.19 20.94
N VAL A 107 31.07 -8.63 22.01
CA VAL A 107 30.39 -8.57 23.29
C VAL A 107 29.70 -7.20 23.39
N ILE A 108 28.40 -7.21 23.64
CA ILE A 108 27.58 -6.02 23.87
C ILE A 108 26.81 -6.15 25.17
N HIS A 109 26.47 -5.01 25.79
CA HIS A 109 25.59 -4.96 26.96
C HIS A 109 24.12 -4.86 26.52
N ASP A 110 23.28 -5.82 26.87
CA ASP A 110 21.86 -5.87 26.43
C ASP A 110 20.91 -5.07 27.34
N GLY A 111 21.45 -4.36 28.32
CA GLY A 111 20.72 -3.63 29.37
C GLY A 111 20.65 -4.38 30.71
N LYS A 112 20.96 -5.69 30.73
CA LYS A 112 20.99 -6.53 31.94
C LYS A 112 22.36 -7.19 32.17
N GLN A 113 22.98 -7.65 31.10
CA GLN A 113 24.23 -8.41 31.15
C GLN A 113 24.99 -8.28 29.84
N GLU A 114 26.23 -8.72 29.83
CA GLU A 114 27.03 -8.85 28.62
C GLU A 114 26.60 -10.10 27.84
N VAL A 115 26.36 -9.93 26.54
CA VAL A 115 25.95 -10.99 25.63
C VAL A 115 26.83 -10.99 24.38
N PHE A 116 27.05 -12.15 23.79
CA PHE A 116 27.62 -12.22 22.45
C PHE A 116 26.61 -11.70 21.44
N ALA A 117 27.12 -10.99 20.42
CA ALA A 117 26.30 -10.49 19.32
C ALA A 117 27.05 -10.62 18.00
N TYR A 118 26.31 -10.85 16.94
CA TYR A 118 26.80 -10.79 15.57
C TYR A 118 26.18 -9.60 14.84
N GLU A 119 27.02 -8.70 14.41
CA GLU A 119 26.64 -7.54 13.64
C GLU A 119 26.92 -7.79 12.14
N TYR A 120 25.92 -7.61 11.31
CA TYR A 120 26.06 -7.76 9.88
C TYR A 120 25.20 -6.75 9.13
N THR A 121 25.59 -6.44 7.91
CA THR A 121 24.78 -5.63 7.01
C THR A 121 23.83 -6.55 6.24
N GLN A 122 22.54 -6.37 6.42
CA GLN A 122 21.53 -7.01 5.59
C GLN A 122 21.27 -6.11 4.39
N THR A 123 21.60 -6.63 3.20
CA THR A 123 21.35 -5.92 1.95
C THR A 123 19.86 -5.66 1.75
N GLY A 124 19.52 -4.45 1.36
CA GLY A 124 18.14 -4.04 1.07
C GLY A 124 17.55 -4.80 -0.12
N LYS A 125 16.28 -5.15 -0.03
CA LYS A 125 15.53 -5.84 -1.07
C LYS A 125 14.99 -4.85 -2.10
N PRO A 126 14.88 -5.24 -3.38
CA PRO A 126 14.15 -4.48 -4.38
C PRO A 126 12.67 -4.30 -4.02
N LEU A 127 12.09 -3.17 -4.41
CA LEU A 127 10.66 -2.85 -4.22
C LEU A 127 9.74 -4.01 -4.67
N GLY A 128 10.02 -4.58 -5.86
CA GLY A 128 9.20 -5.65 -6.43
C GLY A 128 9.12 -6.92 -5.56
N GLU A 129 10.16 -7.22 -4.77
CA GLU A 129 10.15 -8.38 -3.86
C GLU A 129 9.27 -8.19 -2.61
N LEU A 130 8.98 -6.93 -2.26
CA LEU A 130 8.26 -6.58 -1.03
C LEU A 130 6.81 -6.17 -1.30
N LEU A 131 6.54 -5.64 -2.49
CA LEU A 131 5.32 -4.92 -2.78
C LEU A 131 4.08 -5.83 -2.84
N GLU A 132 4.22 -7.03 -3.37
CA GLU A 132 3.11 -8.01 -3.40
C GLU A 132 2.59 -8.31 -1.99
N ASP A 133 3.48 -8.56 -1.04
CA ASP A 133 3.11 -8.81 0.35
C ASP A 133 2.47 -7.58 1.00
N ILE A 134 3.01 -6.38 0.74
CA ILE A 134 2.47 -5.11 1.26
C ILE A 134 1.02 -4.93 0.77
N ILE A 135 0.77 -5.11 -0.53
CA ILE A 135 -0.58 -4.95 -1.11
C ILE A 135 -1.53 -6.02 -0.55
N ASN A 136 -1.11 -7.27 -0.50
CA ASN A 136 -1.93 -8.36 0.03
C ASN A 136 -2.28 -8.14 1.51
N GLN A 137 -1.37 -7.62 2.32
CA GLN A 137 -1.65 -7.25 3.71
C GLN A 137 -2.61 -6.08 3.82
N ALA A 138 -2.47 -5.04 2.98
CA ALA A 138 -3.38 -3.92 2.93
C ALA A 138 -4.80 -4.36 2.58
N VAL A 139 -4.95 -5.21 1.57
CA VAL A 139 -6.25 -5.80 1.17
C VAL A 139 -6.89 -6.59 2.32
N LYS A 140 -6.11 -7.40 3.05
CA LYS A 140 -6.61 -8.19 4.19
C LYS A 140 -7.04 -7.34 5.39
N LYS A 141 -6.44 -6.18 5.58
CA LYS A 141 -6.73 -5.25 6.69
C LYS A 141 -7.95 -4.36 6.44
N LEU A 142 -8.50 -4.35 5.22
CA LEU A 142 -9.65 -3.50 4.90
C LEU A 142 -10.85 -3.84 5.81
N PRO A 143 -11.58 -2.82 6.30
CA PRO A 143 -12.74 -3.00 7.17
C PRO A 143 -13.97 -3.48 6.37
N ILE A 144 -13.93 -4.71 5.87
CA ILE A 144 -14.94 -5.32 5.03
C ILE A 144 -15.79 -6.27 5.88
N PRO A 145 -17.09 -5.96 6.11
CA PRO A 145 -17.93 -6.82 6.95
C PRO A 145 -18.33 -8.13 6.28
N LYS A 146 -18.39 -8.14 4.96
CA LYS A 146 -18.73 -9.34 4.16
C LYS A 146 -17.88 -9.39 2.91
N VAL A 147 -17.31 -10.55 2.65
CA VAL A 147 -16.58 -10.87 1.43
C VAL A 147 -17.34 -11.87 0.59
N MET A 148 -17.06 -11.87 -0.71
CA MET A 148 -17.59 -12.85 -1.66
C MET A 148 -16.46 -13.49 -2.47
N ARG A 149 -16.71 -14.64 -3.03
CA ARG A 149 -15.88 -15.27 -4.08
C ARG A 149 -16.54 -15.06 -5.42
N TRP A 150 -15.75 -15.07 -6.47
CA TRP A 150 -16.28 -14.99 -7.86
C TRP A 150 -15.55 -15.94 -8.80
N GLY A 151 -16.22 -16.33 -9.85
CA GLY A 151 -15.70 -17.30 -10.81
C GLY A 151 -15.36 -18.64 -10.16
N SER A 152 -14.29 -19.28 -10.62
CA SER A 152 -13.73 -20.52 -10.06
C SER A 152 -12.60 -20.30 -9.08
N SER A 153 -12.29 -19.05 -8.73
CA SER A 153 -11.17 -18.69 -7.85
C SER A 153 -11.47 -18.97 -6.38
N THR A 154 -10.42 -19.08 -5.57
CA THR A 154 -10.51 -19.15 -4.12
C THR A 154 -10.36 -17.79 -3.44
N PHE A 155 -10.07 -16.74 -4.21
CA PHE A 155 -9.90 -15.38 -3.71
C PHE A 155 -11.22 -14.82 -3.21
N THR A 156 -11.11 -13.99 -2.15
CA THR A 156 -12.27 -13.32 -1.55
C THR A 156 -12.00 -11.84 -1.43
N PHE A 157 -12.98 -11.02 -1.79
CA PHE A 157 -12.95 -9.57 -1.62
C PHE A 157 -14.38 -9.05 -1.48
N VAL A 158 -14.55 -7.75 -1.23
CA VAL A 158 -15.88 -7.13 -1.09
C VAL A 158 -16.68 -7.16 -2.39
N ARG A 159 -16.00 -7.09 -3.54
CA ARG A 159 -16.54 -7.21 -4.90
C ARG A 159 -15.51 -7.88 -5.81
N PRO A 160 -15.91 -8.45 -6.95
CA PRO A 160 -14.98 -8.93 -7.96
C PRO A 160 -13.97 -7.85 -8.36
N VAL A 161 -12.70 -8.24 -8.52
CA VAL A 161 -11.63 -7.37 -8.96
C VAL A 161 -11.24 -7.77 -10.38
N HIS A 162 -11.08 -6.77 -11.26
CA HIS A 162 -10.88 -6.97 -12.70
C HIS A 162 -9.54 -6.46 -13.20
N GLY A 163 -8.88 -5.58 -12.45
CA GLY A 163 -7.60 -4.99 -12.85
C GLY A 163 -6.74 -4.62 -11.66
N LEU A 164 -5.44 -4.64 -11.88
CA LEU A 164 -4.42 -4.23 -10.93
C LEU A 164 -3.41 -3.34 -11.67
N ILE A 165 -3.25 -2.10 -11.23
CA ILE A 165 -2.12 -1.26 -11.63
C ILE A 165 -1.11 -1.24 -10.50
N VAL A 166 0.18 -1.40 -10.84
CA VAL A 166 1.30 -1.14 -9.96
C VAL A 166 2.39 -0.47 -10.75
N LEU A 167 2.56 0.84 -10.58
CA LEU A 167 3.57 1.65 -11.26
C LEU A 167 4.51 2.31 -10.26
N HIS A 168 5.80 2.24 -10.52
CA HIS A 168 6.83 3.03 -9.86
C HIS A 168 7.42 4.00 -10.89
N GLY A 169 7.04 5.28 -10.80
CA GLY A 169 7.24 6.22 -11.90
C GLY A 169 6.50 5.79 -13.16
N SER A 170 7.21 5.51 -14.23
CA SER A 170 6.70 4.96 -15.48
C SER A 170 6.84 3.43 -15.61
N SER A 171 7.48 2.79 -14.65
CA SER A 171 7.78 1.36 -14.72
C SER A 171 6.71 0.52 -14.03
N VAL A 172 6.21 -0.50 -14.73
CA VAL A 172 5.34 -1.51 -14.10
C VAL A 172 6.18 -2.34 -13.13
N VAL A 173 5.71 -2.48 -11.91
CA VAL A 173 6.30 -3.37 -10.91
C VAL A 173 5.48 -4.65 -10.88
N ASP A 174 6.12 -5.79 -11.10
CA ASP A 174 5.45 -7.09 -11.11
C ASP A 174 4.92 -7.43 -9.70
N ALA A 175 3.62 -7.70 -9.64
CA ALA A 175 2.95 -8.15 -8.43
C ALA A 175 1.70 -8.96 -8.80
N SER A 176 1.34 -9.94 -7.97
CA SER A 176 0.13 -10.75 -8.13
C SER A 176 -0.79 -10.57 -6.91
N VAL A 177 -1.96 -9.99 -7.13
CA VAL A 177 -2.93 -9.70 -6.06
C VAL A 177 -4.31 -10.16 -6.48
N LEU A 178 -4.99 -10.94 -5.63
CA LEU A 178 -6.32 -11.51 -5.89
C LEU A 178 -6.40 -12.28 -7.23
N GLY A 179 -5.28 -12.88 -7.66
CA GLY A 179 -5.16 -13.62 -8.90
C GLY A 179 -4.98 -12.79 -10.17
N LEU A 180 -4.77 -11.49 -10.01
CA LEU A 180 -4.49 -10.56 -11.11
C LEU A 180 -3.01 -10.21 -11.15
N GLN A 181 -2.45 -10.14 -12.33
CA GLN A 181 -1.11 -9.60 -12.57
C GLN A 181 -1.19 -8.08 -12.74
N SER A 182 -0.18 -7.39 -12.21
CA SER A 182 -0.05 -5.95 -12.35
C SER A 182 0.18 -5.51 -13.80
N GLY A 183 -0.29 -4.34 -14.12
CA GLY A 183 -0.08 -3.66 -15.39
C GLY A 183 -0.12 -2.16 -15.21
N ASN A 184 -0.36 -1.45 -16.31
CA ASN A 184 -0.51 -0.01 -16.33
C ASN A 184 -1.83 0.46 -16.94
N THR A 185 -2.79 -0.45 -17.15
CA THR A 185 -4.03 -0.15 -17.87
C THR A 185 -5.23 -0.33 -16.95
N THR A 186 -6.14 0.65 -16.96
CA THR A 186 -7.42 0.61 -16.26
C THR A 186 -8.58 0.89 -17.22
N LEU A 187 -9.80 0.91 -16.69
CA LEU A 187 -11.01 1.27 -17.45
C LEU A 187 -11.51 2.64 -16.99
N GLY A 188 -12.00 3.42 -17.92
CA GLY A 188 -12.72 4.65 -17.61
C GLY A 188 -14.17 4.43 -17.25
N HIS A 189 -14.94 5.52 -17.25
CA HIS A 189 -16.39 5.50 -17.05
C HIS A 189 -17.07 4.59 -18.08
N ARG A 190 -17.97 3.72 -17.62
CA ARG A 190 -18.59 2.65 -18.43
C ARG A 190 -19.25 3.14 -19.74
N PHE A 191 -19.82 4.34 -19.71
CA PHE A 191 -20.58 4.90 -20.84
C PHE A 191 -19.94 6.14 -21.48
N LEU A 192 -19.07 6.86 -20.78
CA LEU A 192 -18.52 8.13 -21.22
C LEU A 192 -17.09 8.03 -21.77
N SER A 193 -16.38 6.95 -21.44
CA SER A 193 -15.03 6.72 -21.97
C SER A 193 -15.05 5.77 -23.17
N SER A 194 -13.98 5.82 -23.97
CA SER A 194 -13.80 4.94 -25.13
C SER A 194 -13.20 3.58 -24.80
N GLY A 195 -13.11 3.21 -23.51
CA GLY A 195 -12.58 1.92 -23.07
C GLY A 195 -11.37 2.00 -22.17
N ALA A 196 -10.32 1.24 -22.48
CA ALA A 196 -9.11 1.13 -21.67
C ALA A 196 -8.30 2.44 -21.66
N VAL A 197 -7.77 2.78 -20.50
CA VAL A 197 -6.91 3.96 -20.25
C VAL A 197 -5.56 3.46 -19.78
N ALA A 198 -4.51 3.70 -20.59
CA ALA A 198 -3.14 3.40 -20.19
C ALA A 198 -2.59 4.56 -19.35
N ILE A 199 -2.09 4.25 -18.16
CA ILE A 199 -1.41 5.21 -17.30
C ILE A 199 0.08 5.16 -17.63
N ALA A 200 0.60 6.25 -18.18
CA ALA A 200 1.98 6.33 -18.63
C ALA A 200 2.96 6.56 -17.47
N HIS A 201 2.55 7.34 -16.47
CA HIS A 201 3.34 7.66 -15.29
C HIS A 201 2.44 7.70 -14.05
N ALA A 202 2.98 7.27 -12.93
CA ALA A 202 2.24 7.24 -11.68
C ALA A 202 1.67 8.60 -11.26
N ASP A 203 2.37 9.70 -11.55
CA ASP A 203 1.92 11.07 -11.22
C ASP A 203 0.72 11.52 -12.04
N ASP A 204 0.54 11.01 -13.26
CA ASP A 204 -0.49 11.46 -14.18
C ASP A 204 -1.85 10.76 -13.98
N TYR A 205 -1.93 9.84 -13.03
CA TYR A 205 -3.08 8.96 -12.82
C TYR A 205 -4.43 9.67 -12.77
N ALA A 206 -4.57 10.64 -11.86
CA ALA A 206 -5.85 11.32 -11.66
C ALA A 206 -6.25 12.14 -12.88
N GLU A 207 -5.28 12.81 -13.54
CA GLU A 207 -5.52 13.63 -14.71
C GLU A 207 -5.86 12.77 -15.94
N GLN A 208 -5.13 11.68 -16.17
CA GLN A 208 -5.44 10.75 -17.27
C GLN A 208 -6.81 10.10 -17.11
N LEU A 209 -7.17 9.72 -15.88
CA LEU A 209 -8.52 9.23 -15.61
C LEU A 209 -9.60 10.28 -15.86
N ARG A 210 -9.36 11.52 -15.49
CA ARG A 210 -10.30 12.63 -15.74
C ARG A 210 -10.46 12.89 -17.22
N GLN A 211 -9.37 13.03 -17.95
CA GLN A 211 -9.40 13.44 -19.36
C GLN A 211 -9.85 12.29 -20.27
N ALA A 212 -9.18 11.16 -20.21
CA ALA A 212 -9.47 10.02 -21.08
C ALA A 212 -10.54 9.09 -20.49
N GLY A 213 -10.45 8.84 -19.19
CA GLY A 213 -11.36 7.93 -18.49
C GLY A 213 -12.71 8.53 -18.16
N LYS A 214 -12.87 9.85 -18.15
CA LYS A 214 -14.09 10.55 -17.69
C LYS A 214 -14.49 10.18 -16.26
N VAL A 215 -13.48 9.96 -15.40
CA VAL A 215 -13.63 9.58 -14.00
C VAL A 215 -12.87 10.56 -13.12
N MET A 216 -13.53 11.08 -12.11
CA MET A 216 -12.92 11.85 -11.03
C MET A 216 -12.56 10.91 -9.89
N ALA A 217 -11.32 10.42 -9.86
CA ALA A 217 -10.89 9.38 -8.92
C ALA A 217 -10.91 9.80 -7.46
N SER A 218 -10.61 11.08 -7.17
CA SER A 218 -10.61 11.63 -5.80
C SER A 218 -12.01 11.75 -5.24
N PHE A 219 -12.29 11.06 -4.12
CA PHE A 219 -13.57 11.16 -3.43
C PHE A 219 -13.83 12.61 -2.95
N ALA A 220 -12.85 13.23 -2.32
CA ALA A 220 -12.98 14.58 -1.79
C ALA A 220 -13.24 15.62 -2.88
N GLU A 221 -12.52 15.53 -4.02
CA GLU A 221 -12.71 16.42 -5.14
C GLU A 221 -14.10 16.25 -5.78
N ARG A 222 -14.54 15.03 -5.97
CA ARG A 222 -15.85 14.69 -6.49
C ARG A 222 -16.97 15.22 -5.59
N LYS A 223 -16.82 15.05 -4.24
CA LYS A 223 -17.74 15.62 -3.25
C LYS A 223 -17.82 17.14 -3.34
N ALA A 224 -16.67 17.82 -3.40
CA ALA A 224 -16.62 19.27 -3.53
C ALA A 224 -17.28 19.76 -4.83
N THR A 225 -17.07 19.08 -5.94
CA THR A 225 -17.68 19.39 -7.24
C THR A 225 -19.20 19.25 -7.17
N ILE A 226 -19.72 18.17 -6.58
CA ILE A 226 -21.16 17.96 -6.40
C ILE A 226 -21.76 19.08 -5.51
N GLN A 227 -21.13 19.37 -4.39
CA GLN A 227 -21.61 20.42 -3.47
C GLN A 227 -21.66 21.80 -4.15
N THR A 228 -20.64 22.13 -4.94
CA THR A 228 -20.60 23.38 -5.71
C THR A 228 -21.75 23.44 -6.71
N ALA A 229 -21.93 22.38 -7.50
CA ALA A 229 -23.00 22.30 -8.49
C ALA A 229 -24.40 22.39 -7.84
N LEU A 230 -24.60 21.74 -6.71
CA LEU A 230 -25.86 21.82 -5.95
C LEU A 230 -26.14 23.26 -5.49
N ASN A 231 -25.15 23.96 -4.93
CA ASN A 231 -25.30 25.33 -4.46
C ASN A 231 -25.61 26.29 -5.62
N GLU A 232 -24.94 26.13 -6.78
CA GLU A 232 -25.22 26.91 -7.97
C GLU A 232 -26.65 26.73 -8.48
N GLN A 233 -27.12 25.47 -8.54
CA GLN A 233 -28.50 25.20 -8.98
C GLN A 233 -29.54 25.73 -7.99
N ALA A 234 -29.32 25.59 -6.69
CA ALA A 234 -30.19 26.15 -5.66
C ALA A 234 -30.25 27.68 -5.78
N GLY A 235 -29.12 28.37 -5.99
CA GLY A 235 -29.06 29.82 -6.19
C GLY A 235 -29.88 30.28 -7.39
N ARG A 236 -29.88 29.55 -8.51
CA ARG A 236 -30.71 29.84 -9.70
C ARG A 236 -32.21 29.75 -9.41
N LEU A 237 -32.59 28.95 -8.40
CA LEU A 237 -33.97 28.77 -7.98
C LEU A 237 -34.36 29.67 -6.78
N ASN A 238 -33.48 30.59 -6.36
CA ASN A 238 -33.61 31.33 -5.10
C ASN A 238 -33.87 30.44 -3.88
N ALA A 239 -33.24 29.26 -3.84
CA ALA A 239 -33.35 28.28 -2.77
C ALA A 239 -31.98 28.04 -2.10
N THR A 240 -31.96 27.29 -1.02
CA THR A 240 -30.76 26.81 -0.34
C THR A 240 -30.76 25.29 -0.28
N VAL A 241 -29.59 24.68 -0.39
CA VAL A 241 -29.44 23.24 -0.22
C VAL A 241 -29.56 22.90 1.27
N ALA A 242 -30.42 21.96 1.62
CA ALA A 242 -30.46 21.43 2.98
C ALA A 242 -29.15 20.66 3.26
N ALA A 243 -28.49 20.99 4.35
CA ALA A 243 -27.23 20.34 4.71
C ALA A 243 -27.49 18.92 5.19
N ASP A 244 -27.01 17.93 4.44
CA ASP A 244 -26.99 16.51 4.80
C ASP A 244 -25.67 15.89 4.29
N GLU A 245 -24.68 15.85 5.16
CA GLU A 245 -23.35 15.32 4.85
C GLU A 245 -23.39 13.83 4.53
N ALA A 246 -24.24 13.05 5.20
CA ALA A 246 -24.34 11.62 4.98
C ALA A 246 -24.92 11.30 3.59
N LEU A 247 -25.93 12.06 3.18
CA LEU A 247 -26.53 11.94 1.86
C LEU A 247 -25.54 12.39 0.76
N LEU A 248 -24.81 13.49 1.01
CA LEU A 248 -23.79 13.96 0.07
C LEU A 248 -22.67 12.92 -0.12
N ASP A 249 -22.22 12.30 0.96
CA ASP A 249 -21.23 11.21 0.90
C ASP A 249 -21.76 10.00 0.12
N GLU A 250 -23.01 9.61 0.36
CA GLU A 250 -23.62 8.49 -0.33
C GLU A 250 -23.78 8.78 -1.85
N VAL A 251 -24.25 9.97 -2.23
CA VAL A 251 -24.33 10.39 -3.64
C VAL A 251 -22.93 10.44 -4.28
N THR A 252 -21.96 10.99 -3.57
CA THR A 252 -20.55 11.03 -4.04
C THR A 252 -20.01 9.62 -4.30
N ALA A 253 -20.42 8.65 -3.51
CA ALA A 253 -20.00 7.26 -3.64
C ALA A 253 -20.73 6.48 -4.74
N LEU A 254 -21.76 7.04 -5.36
CA LEU A 254 -22.54 6.42 -6.45
C LEU A 254 -22.14 6.91 -7.83
N VAL A 255 -21.38 8.00 -7.94
CA VAL A 255 -20.96 8.61 -9.21
C VAL A 255 -19.45 8.59 -9.38
N GLU A 256 -18.98 8.63 -10.65
CA GLU A 256 -17.53 8.62 -11.01
C GLU A 256 -17.06 9.96 -11.56
#